data_19ded878f3d5022c6f18fcc5425816ad
#
_entry.id   19ded878f3d5022c6f18fcc5425816ad
#
_cell.length_a   1.000
_cell.length_b   1.000
_cell.length_c   1.000
_cell.angle_alpha   90.00
_cell.angle_beta   90.00
_cell.angle_gamma   90.00
#
_symmetry.space_group_name_H-M   'P 1'
#
loop_
_entity.id
_entity.type
_entity.pdbx_description
1 polymer ?
#
loop_
_entity_poly.entity_id
_entity_poly.type
_entity_poly.pdbx_seq_one_letter_code
_entity_poly.pdbx_strand_id
1 'polypeptide(L)' 'MDLVIENRIAEFRKEMGLSQHKLAQEVGLKRRSIMAYENNTISPTLETAYKICQVLGRDIKEVFIFK' A
#
# COMPACT_ATOMS: atom_id res chain seq x y z
N MET A 1 19.59 -8.50 10.22
CA MET A 1 18.68 -7.57 10.93
C MET A 1 17.47 -7.32 10.10
N ASP A 2 16.30 -7.46 10.71
CA ASP A 2 15.06 -7.30 9.97
C ASP A 2 14.49 -5.92 10.21
N LEU A 3 14.12 -5.25 9.11
CA LEU A 3 13.39 -4.00 9.22
C LEU A 3 11.91 -4.32 9.38
N VAL A 4 11.32 -3.76 10.41
CA VAL A 4 9.87 -3.86 10.57
C VAL A 4 9.28 -2.68 9.83
N ILE A 5 8.43 -2.98 8.84
CA ILE A 5 7.77 -1.94 8.06
C ILE A 5 6.28 -2.04 8.33
N GLU A 6 5.73 -0.97 8.86
CA GLU A 6 4.28 -0.85 8.98
C GLU A 6 3.79 -0.02 7.82
N ASN A 7 2.54 -0.23 7.42
CA ASN A 7 1.98 0.59 6.36
C ASN A 7 0.61 1.12 6.77
N ARG A 8 0.25 2.22 6.14
CA ARG A 8 -1.02 2.87 6.35
C ARG A 8 -1.86 2.88 5.08
N ILE A 9 -1.63 1.87 4.22
CA ILE A 9 -2.35 1.76 2.94
C ILE A 9 -3.86 1.72 3.18
N ALA A 10 -4.31 0.85 4.08
CA ALA A 10 -5.74 0.70 4.34
C ALA A 10 -6.35 2.00 4.86
N GLU A 11 -5.64 2.69 5.75
CA GLU A 11 -6.12 3.94 6.32
C GLU A 11 -6.35 4.99 5.23
N PHE A 12 -5.33 5.25 4.41
CA PHE A 12 -5.43 6.27 3.37
C PHE A 12 -6.38 5.85 2.26
N ARG A 13 -6.42 4.56 1.94
CA ARG A 13 -7.37 4.04 0.97
C ARG A 13 -8.81 4.33 1.39
N LYS A 14 -9.11 4.05 2.66
CA LYS A 14 -10.45 4.26 3.20
C LYS A 14 -10.81 5.75 3.24
N GLU A 15 -9.85 6.61 3.54
CA GLU A 15 -10.08 8.06 3.50
C GLU A 15 -10.51 8.52 2.11
N MET A 16 -10.01 7.86 1.07
CA MET A 16 -10.37 8.20 -0.31
C MET A 16 -11.63 7.47 -0.78
N GLY A 17 -12.21 6.61 0.05
CA GLY A 17 -13.37 5.84 -0.33
C GLY A 17 -13.07 4.73 -1.32
N LEU A 18 -11.80 4.27 -1.38
CA LEU A 18 -11.40 3.20 -2.30
C LEU A 18 -11.51 1.84 -1.63
N SER A 19 -12.09 0.87 -2.36
CA SER A 19 -12.03 -0.53 -1.93
C SER A 19 -10.65 -1.10 -2.26
N GLN A 20 -10.33 -2.25 -1.69
CA GLN A 20 -9.10 -2.97 -2.03
C GLN A 20 -9.07 -3.29 -3.52
N HIS A 21 -10.20 -3.73 -4.06
CA HIS A 21 -10.32 -4.05 -5.48
C HIS A 21 -10.04 -2.82 -6.35
N LYS A 22 -10.61 -1.68 -5.98
CA LYS A 22 -10.44 -0.46 -6.77
C LYS A 22 -9.00 0.03 -6.72
N LEU A 23 -8.38 -0.01 -5.54
CA LEU A 23 -6.96 0.35 -5.44
C LEU A 23 -6.10 -0.58 -6.30
N ALA A 24 -6.39 -1.88 -6.25
CA ALA A 24 -5.66 -2.85 -7.06
C ALA A 24 -5.77 -2.54 -8.56
N GLN A 25 -6.98 -2.20 -9.01
CA GLN A 25 -7.18 -1.81 -10.40
C GLN A 25 -6.36 -0.58 -10.79
N GLU A 26 -6.32 0.41 -9.90
CA GLU A 26 -5.61 1.67 -10.18
C GLU A 26 -4.10 1.47 -10.27
N VAL A 27 -3.54 0.51 -9.53
CA VAL A 27 -2.10 0.24 -9.59
C VAL A 27 -1.75 -0.94 -10.49
N GLY A 28 -2.74 -1.56 -11.14
CA GLY A 28 -2.50 -2.67 -12.06
C GLY A 28 -2.18 -3.98 -11.36
N LEU A 29 -2.73 -4.21 -10.18
CA LEU A 29 -2.48 -5.40 -9.40
C LEU A 29 -3.77 -6.15 -9.13
N LYS A 30 -3.63 -7.35 -8.56
CA LYS A 30 -4.78 -8.12 -8.09
C LYS A 30 -5.13 -7.72 -6.67
N ARG A 31 -6.42 -7.82 -6.32
CA ARG A 31 -6.89 -7.49 -4.99
C ARG A 31 -6.11 -8.24 -3.90
N ARG A 32 -5.80 -9.51 -4.13
CA ARG A 32 -5.06 -10.32 -3.13
C ARG A 32 -3.68 -9.75 -2.82
N SER A 33 -3.06 -9.07 -3.79
CA SER A 33 -1.78 -8.42 -3.55
C SER A 33 -1.94 -7.26 -2.58
N ILE A 34 -2.98 -6.46 -2.77
CA ILE A 34 -3.27 -5.34 -1.87
C ILE A 34 -3.57 -5.87 -0.47
N MET A 35 -4.36 -6.95 -0.37
CA MET A 35 -4.65 -7.58 0.92
C MET A 35 -3.37 -8.01 1.64
N ALA A 36 -2.45 -8.67 0.91
CA ALA A 36 -1.21 -9.13 1.48
C ALA A 36 -0.33 -7.97 1.95
N TYR A 37 -0.29 -6.88 1.20
CA TYR A 37 0.46 -5.69 1.60
C TYR A 37 -0.15 -5.06 2.86
N GLU A 38 -1.46 -4.92 2.90
CA GLU A 38 -2.14 -4.31 4.05
C GLU A 38 -1.97 -5.14 5.31
N ASN A 39 -1.89 -6.48 5.16
CA ASN A 39 -1.71 -7.39 6.28
C ASN A 39 -0.23 -7.64 6.62
N ASN A 40 0.68 -7.00 5.91
CA ASN A 40 2.13 -7.19 6.08
C ASN A 40 2.58 -8.64 5.87
N THR A 41 1.83 -9.42 5.08
CA THR A 41 2.22 -10.78 4.73
C THR A 41 3.39 -10.76 3.76
N ILE A 42 3.38 -9.82 2.81
CA ILE A 42 4.49 -9.57 1.91
C ILE A 42 4.69 -8.06 1.80
N SER A 43 5.89 -7.67 1.41
CA SER A 43 6.19 -6.25 1.18
C SER A 43 6.16 -5.98 -0.32
N PRO A 44 5.63 -4.84 -0.74
CA PRO A 44 5.68 -4.47 -2.16
C PRO A 44 7.11 -4.13 -2.57
N THR A 45 7.40 -4.28 -3.86
CA THR A 45 8.64 -3.77 -4.42
C THR A 45 8.61 -2.25 -4.32
N LEU A 46 9.78 -1.62 -4.47
CA LEU A 46 9.87 -0.16 -4.44
C LEU A 46 8.97 0.47 -5.50
N GLU A 47 8.99 -0.09 -6.71
CA GLU A 47 8.16 0.42 -7.81
C GLU A 47 6.67 0.35 -7.45
N THR A 48 6.22 -0.80 -6.94
CA THR A 48 4.83 -0.98 -6.55
C THR A 48 4.44 -0.04 -5.41
N ALA A 49 5.32 0.09 -4.41
CA ALA A 49 5.09 1.01 -3.30
C ALA A 49 4.89 2.43 -3.79
N TYR A 50 5.71 2.85 -4.75
CA TYR A 50 5.63 4.18 -5.32
C TYR A 50 4.29 4.39 -6.05
N LYS A 51 3.86 3.40 -6.83
CA LYS A 51 2.58 3.47 -7.54
C LYS A 51 1.41 3.59 -6.58
N ILE A 52 1.44 2.81 -5.50
CA ILE A 52 0.40 2.88 -4.47
C ILE A 52 0.36 4.29 -3.88
N CYS A 53 1.52 4.83 -3.54
CA CYS A 53 1.60 6.18 -2.96
C CYS A 53 1.06 7.24 -3.92
N GLN A 54 1.32 7.08 -5.21
CA GLN A 54 0.80 8.03 -6.21
C GLN A 54 -0.72 8.00 -6.26
N VAL A 55 -1.33 6.81 -6.23
CA VAL A 55 -2.79 6.70 -6.25
C VAL A 55 -3.37 7.29 -4.97
N LEU A 56 -2.74 7.05 -3.83
CA LEU A 56 -3.21 7.56 -2.55
C LEU A 56 -2.94 9.06 -2.36
N GLY A 57 -2.10 9.65 -3.21
CA GLY A 57 -1.73 11.05 -3.08
C GLY A 57 -0.93 11.34 -1.83
N ARG A 58 -0.12 10.39 -1.38
CA ARG A 58 0.66 10.50 -0.16
C ARG A 58 2.12 10.19 -0.43
N ASP A 59 2.99 10.82 0.37
CA ASP A 59 4.42 10.55 0.31
C ASP A 59 4.69 9.14 0.84
N ILE A 60 5.73 8.50 0.30
CA ILE A 60 6.10 7.15 0.71
C ILE A 60 6.38 7.07 2.22
N LYS A 61 6.90 8.13 2.81
CA LYS A 61 7.17 8.19 4.26
C LYS A 61 5.89 8.21 5.09
N GLU A 62 4.80 8.69 4.52
CA GLU A 62 3.51 8.68 5.21
C GLU A 62 2.86 7.31 5.17
N VAL A 63 3.04 6.60 4.05
CA VAL A 63 2.36 5.32 3.81
C VAL A 63 3.12 4.15 4.40
N PHE A 64 4.46 4.16 4.27
CA PHE A 64 5.30 3.06 4.76
C PHE A 64 6.20 3.57 5.87
N ILE A 65 6.07 2.97 7.04
CA ILE A 65 6.78 3.41 8.25
C ILE A 65 7.82 2.37 8.61
N PHE A 66 9.07 2.81 8.64
CA PHE A 66 10.20 1.96 8.98
C PHE A 66 10.50 2.10 10.47
N LYS A 67 10.69 0.98 11.12
CA LYS A 67 11.00 0.95 12.55
C LYS A 67 12.30 0.23 12.83
#